data_870305209bd60c4a87edfbc9646eba44
#
_entry.id   870305209bd60c4a87edfbc9646eba44
#
_cell.length_a   1.000
_cell.length_b   1.000
_cell.length_c   1.000
_cell.angle_alpha   90.00
_cell.angle_beta   90.00
_cell.angle_gamma   90.00
#
_symmetry.space_group_name_H-M   'P 1'
#
loop_
_entity.id
_entity.type
_entity.pdbx_description
1 polymer ?
#
loop_
_entity_poly.entity_id
_entity_poly.type
_entity_poly.pdbx_seq_one_letter_code
_entity_poly.pdbx_strand_id
1 'polypeptide(L)'
;MWPLFLGTDTPAPLMLPDSVQKANFAETVHKIANLDFETVLQNLLSESVWILLKIALALAIYFIGRWILRRIVRLLDLALEHRRVDISLRSFMRNTVRVIFTLLLVLIVVSTLGVNVTSLIAVFSAATLAIGMALSGTAQNFAGGVIILLMKPYRVGDYISAQGQSGTVREIKLFSTVITTADNQTIYIPNNSIATAIIDNFSTSDTRRVDWTIGISYGDDVDAARAAILAILAADSRVLGDPAPVVWVAALADSSVNLSARAWVKNADYWNVFFENNEKFYKQLPEKGINFPFPQMDVHVKNN
;
A
#
# COMPACT_ATOMS: atom_id res chain seq x y z
N MET A 1 -29.40 53.13 25.69
CA MET A 1 -30.81 53.56 25.68
C MET A 1 -31.27 53.58 24.24
N TRP A 2 -31.81 52.50 23.74
CA TRP A 2 -32.36 52.41 22.40
C TRP A 2 -33.62 51.53 22.46
N PRO A 3 -34.77 52.03 22.00
CA PRO A 3 -36.02 51.28 22.11
C PRO A 3 -36.23 50.30 21.00
N LEU A 4 -36.74 49.15 21.39
CA LEU A 4 -37.26 48.06 20.58
C LEU A 4 -38.43 48.53 19.69
N PHE A 5 -38.31 48.32 18.37
CA PHE A 5 -39.44 48.25 17.45
C PHE A 5 -39.74 46.80 17.13
N LEU A 6 -40.67 46.22 17.81
CA LEU A 6 -41.37 45.00 17.41
C LEU A 6 -42.51 45.43 16.47
N GLY A 7 -42.25 45.41 15.18
CA GLY A 7 -43.29 45.50 14.15
C GLY A 7 -43.66 44.05 13.76
N THR A 8 -44.74 43.53 14.26
CA THR A 8 -45.38 42.31 13.78
C THR A 8 -46.24 42.63 12.57
N ASP A 9 -45.62 42.82 11.40
CA ASP A 9 -46.35 42.83 10.15
C ASP A 9 -46.54 41.35 9.68
N THR A 10 -47.57 40.69 10.12
CA THR A 10 -48.17 39.57 9.43
C THR A 10 -48.76 40.08 8.13
N PRO A 11 -48.30 39.64 6.97
CA PRO A 11 -48.93 40.03 5.71
C PRO A 11 -50.39 39.52 5.73
N ALA A 12 -51.34 40.45 5.55
CA ALA A 12 -52.73 40.13 5.41
C ALA A 12 -52.92 39.10 4.29
N PRO A 13 -53.79 38.08 4.47
CA PRO A 13 -54.02 37.11 3.42
C PRO A 13 -54.55 37.86 2.20
N LEU A 14 -53.90 37.70 1.04
CA LEU A 14 -54.32 38.22 -0.25
C LEU A 14 -55.74 37.64 -0.54
N MET A 15 -56.78 38.40 -0.18
CA MET A 15 -58.13 38.06 -0.57
C MET A 15 -58.24 38.41 -2.06
N LEU A 16 -58.30 37.38 -2.89
CA LEU A 16 -58.64 37.53 -4.29
C LEU A 16 -60.03 38.16 -4.41
N PRO A 17 -60.26 39.06 -5.39
CA PRO A 17 -61.58 39.67 -5.60
C PRO A 17 -62.68 38.60 -5.73
N ASP A 18 -63.85 38.87 -5.15
CA ASP A 18 -65.00 37.98 -5.14
C ASP A 18 -65.39 37.43 -6.53
N SER A 19 -65.12 38.20 -7.59
CA SER A 19 -65.33 37.78 -8.97
C SER A 19 -64.39 36.67 -9.42
N VAL A 20 -63.11 36.65 -8.93
CA VAL A 20 -62.14 35.63 -9.26
C VAL A 20 -62.38 34.35 -8.45
N GLN A 21 -62.84 34.48 -7.19
CA GLN A 21 -63.26 33.33 -6.39
C GLN A 21 -64.50 32.65 -6.96
N LYS A 22 -65.51 33.42 -7.38
CA LYS A 22 -66.72 32.86 -8.02
C LYS A 22 -66.42 32.26 -9.38
N ALA A 23 -65.52 32.84 -10.18
CA ALA A 23 -65.13 32.25 -11.47
C ALA A 23 -64.36 30.91 -11.27
N ASN A 24 -63.43 30.85 -10.32
CA ASN A 24 -62.68 29.63 -10.00
C ASN A 24 -63.59 28.54 -9.40
N PHE A 25 -64.60 28.96 -8.57
CA PHE A 25 -65.56 28.02 -8.02
C PHE A 25 -66.51 27.48 -9.07
N ALA A 26 -67.03 28.35 -9.97
CA ALA A 26 -67.89 27.93 -11.08
C ALA A 26 -67.13 26.99 -12.09
N GLU A 27 -65.89 27.31 -12.39
CA GLU A 27 -65.03 26.49 -13.23
C GLU A 27 -64.73 25.13 -12.56
N THR A 28 -64.49 25.12 -11.25
CA THR A 28 -64.27 23.88 -10.49
C THR A 28 -65.52 23.04 -10.43
N VAL A 29 -66.70 23.63 -10.21
CA VAL A 29 -67.97 22.96 -10.25
C VAL A 29 -68.29 22.43 -11.64
N HIS A 30 -68.00 23.16 -12.69
CA HIS A 30 -68.18 22.69 -14.09
C HIS A 30 -67.19 21.56 -14.44
N LYS A 31 -65.96 21.57 -13.93
CA LYS A 31 -65.00 20.47 -14.06
C LYS A 31 -65.49 19.22 -13.30
N ILE A 32 -66.10 19.40 -12.12
CA ILE A 32 -66.64 18.29 -11.34
C ILE A 32 -67.93 17.71 -11.97
N ALA A 33 -68.81 18.60 -12.52
CA ALA A 33 -70.07 18.20 -13.16
C ALA A 33 -69.85 17.48 -14.51
N ASN A 34 -68.74 17.76 -15.22
CA ASN A 34 -68.37 17.13 -16.49
C ASN A 34 -67.36 16.01 -16.33
N LEU A 35 -67.13 15.53 -15.11
CA LEU A 35 -66.35 14.31 -14.88
C LEU A 35 -67.19 13.11 -15.39
N ASP A 36 -66.89 12.71 -16.65
CA ASP A 36 -67.39 11.44 -17.17
C ASP A 36 -66.97 10.31 -16.24
N PHE A 37 -67.92 9.75 -15.52
CA PHE A 37 -67.67 8.68 -14.54
C PHE A 37 -66.88 7.53 -15.20
N GLU A 38 -67.12 7.28 -16.51
CA GLU A 38 -66.40 6.29 -17.29
C GLU A 38 -64.95 6.61 -17.47
N THR A 39 -64.57 7.88 -17.73
CA THR A 39 -63.15 8.32 -17.84
C THR A 39 -62.43 8.27 -16.53
N VAL A 40 -63.07 8.65 -15.43
CA VAL A 40 -62.51 8.52 -14.07
C VAL A 40 -62.31 7.04 -13.71
N LEU A 41 -63.29 6.20 -14.01
CA LEU A 41 -63.20 4.77 -13.74
C LEU A 41 -62.13 4.08 -14.60
N GLN A 42 -62.01 4.44 -15.88
CA GLN A 42 -60.95 3.94 -16.76
C GLN A 42 -59.56 4.38 -16.30
N ASN A 43 -59.40 5.63 -15.88
CA ASN A 43 -58.13 6.13 -15.35
C ASN A 43 -57.76 5.44 -14.04
N LEU A 44 -58.70 5.25 -13.12
CA LEU A 44 -58.50 4.50 -11.88
C LEU A 44 -58.14 3.05 -12.13
N LEU A 45 -58.82 2.39 -13.08
CA LEU A 45 -58.52 1.00 -13.46
C LEU A 45 -57.12 0.89 -14.10
N SER A 46 -56.78 1.80 -15.02
CA SER A 46 -55.46 1.78 -15.67
C SER A 46 -54.31 2.05 -14.69
N GLU A 47 -54.48 3.03 -13.79
CA GLU A 47 -53.46 3.29 -12.74
C GLU A 47 -53.32 2.10 -11.78
N SER A 48 -54.46 1.47 -11.39
CA SER A 48 -54.44 0.29 -10.54
C SER A 48 -53.71 -0.90 -11.19
N VAL A 49 -53.93 -1.12 -12.49
CA VAL A 49 -53.23 -2.16 -13.27
C VAL A 49 -51.72 -1.88 -13.31
N TRP A 50 -51.34 -0.63 -13.54
CA TRP A 50 -49.91 -0.25 -13.53
C TRP A 50 -49.24 -0.44 -12.16
N ILE A 51 -49.94 -0.12 -11.07
CA ILE A 51 -49.45 -0.35 -9.70
C ILE A 51 -49.30 -1.86 -9.44
N LEU A 52 -50.30 -2.66 -9.81
CA LEU A 52 -50.25 -4.13 -9.68
C LEU A 52 -49.08 -4.73 -10.49
N LEU A 53 -48.87 -4.23 -11.71
CA LEU A 53 -47.74 -4.67 -12.55
C LEU A 53 -46.38 -4.34 -11.91
N LYS A 54 -46.22 -3.13 -11.37
CA LYS A 54 -45.00 -2.73 -10.64
C LYS A 54 -44.77 -3.61 -9.42
N ILE A 55 -45.82 -3.92 -8.65
CA ILE A 55 -45.71 -4.82 -7.49
C ILE A 55 -45.31 -6.23 -7.93
N ALA A 56 -45.94 -6.76 -8.97
CA ALA A 56 -45.64 -8.08 -9.52
C ALA A 56 -44.15 -8.14 -9.99
N LEU A 57 -43.71 -7.11 -10.72
CA LEU A 57 -42.31 -6.97 -11.16
C LEU A 57 -41.34 -6.87 -9.99
N ALA A 58 -41.63 -6.06 -8.96
CA ALA A 58 -40.86 -5.93 -7.76
C ALA A 58 -40.72 -7.25 -7.00
N LEU A 59 -41.79 -8.00 -6.86
CA LEU A 59 -41.80 -9.35 -6.27
C LEU A 59 -40.98 -10.33 -7.10
N ALA A 60 -41.10 -10.31 -8.42
CA ALA A 60 -40.29 -11.15 -9.30
C ALA A 60 -38.79 -10.84 -9.14
N ILE A 61 -38.41 -9.56 -9.15
CA ILE A 61 -37.03 -9.12 -8.92
C ILE A 61 -36.55 -9.56 -7.53
N TYR A 62 -37.38 -9.43 -6.49
CA TYR A 62 -37.03 -9.87 -5.15
C TYR A 62 -36.74 -11.37 -5.05
N PHE A 63 -37.65 -12.21 -5.60
CA PHE A 63 -37.48 -13.66 -5.53
C PHE A 63 -36.33 -14.16 -6.38
N ILE A 64 -36.14 -13.61 -7.58
CA ILE A 64 -35.04 -13.93 -8.47
C ILE A 64 -33.71 -13.46 -7.83
N GLY A 65 -33.63 -12.20 -7.36
CA GLY A 65 -32.48 -11.66 -6.71
C GLY A 65 -32.06 -12.44 -5.45
N ARG A 66 -33.08 -12.82 -4.62
CA ARG A 66 -32.85 -13.66 -3.43
C ARG A 66 -32.37 -15.08 -3.80
N TRP A 67 -32.84 -15.62 -4.91
CA TRP A 67 -32.35 -16.91 -5.39
C TRP A 67 -30.91 -16.82 -5.89
N ILE A 68 -30.55 -15.78 -6.66
CA ILE A 68 -29.20 -15.50 -7.12
C ILE A 68 -28.27 -15.30 -5.91
N LEU A 69 -28.68 -14.49 -4.96
CA LEU A 69 -27.88 -14.23 -3.73
C LEU A 69 -27.58 -15.52 -2.96
N ARG A 70 -28.60 -16.38 -2.81
CA ARG A 70 -28.41 -17.71 -2.17
C ARG A 70 -27.39 -18.57 -2.92
N ARG A 71 -27.40 -18.50 -4.28
CA ARG A 71 -26.42 -19.24 -5.10
C ARG A 71 -25.03 -18.67 -4.95
N ILE A 72 -24.85 -17.34 -4.99
CA ILE A 72 -23.54 -16.67 -4.80
C ILE A 72 -22.96 -17.03 -3.43
N VAL A 73 -23.74 -16.87 -2.35
CA VAL A 73 -23.30 -17.18 -0.99
C VAL A 73 -22.91 -18.65 -0.83
N ARG A 74 -23.65 -19.56 -1.44
CA ARG A 74 -23.34 -21.00 -1.41
C ARG A 74 -22.05 -21.32 -2.16
N LEU A 75 -21.85 -20.75 -3.36
CA LEU A 75 -20.60 -20.94 -4.13
C LEU A 75 -19.40 -20.38 -3.38
N LEU A 76 -19.55 -19.22 -2.75
CA LEU A 76 -18.50 -18.63 -1.91
C LEU A 76 -18.16 -19.55 -0.73
N ASP A 77 -19.18 -20.07 -0.03
CA ASP A 77 -18.98 -21.00 1.09
C ASP A 77 -18.22 -22.27 0.66
N LEU A 78 -18.60 -22.87 -0.47
CA LEU A 78 -17.93 -24.06 -1.01
C LEU A 78 -16.48 -23.77 -1.42
N ALA A 79 -16.24 -22.64 -2.06
CA ALA A 79 -14.90 -22.22 -2.48
C ALA A 79 -13.96 -21.99 -1.27
N LEU A 80 -14.47 -21.35 -0.22
CA LEU A 80 -13.70 -21.08 1.00
C LEU A 80 -13.44 -22.36 1.81
N GLU A 81 -14.42 -23.28 1.86
CA GLU A 81 -14.30 -24.59 2.51
C GLU A 81 -13.24 -25.45 1.84
N HIS A 82 -13.25 -25.53 0.52
CA HIS A 82 -12.25 -26.29 -0.24
C HIS A 82 -10.81 -25.79 0.01
N ARG A 83 -10.65 -24.47 0.22
CA ARG A 83 -9.36 -23.86 0.54
C ARG A 83 -8.97 -23.91 2.03
N ARG A 84 -9.76 -24.58 2.88
CA ARG A 84 -9.54 -24.70 4.33
C ARG A 84 -9.37 -23.33 5.02
N VAL A 85 -10.10 -22.32 4.56
CA VAL A 85 -10.09 -20.98 5.16
C VAL A 85 -10.66 -21.05 6.58
N ASP A 86 -10.08 -20.28 7.50
CA ASP A 86 -10.56 -20.17 8.89
C ASP A 86 -12.05 -19.92 8.98
N ILE A 87 -12.71 -20.58 9.94
CA ILE A 87 -14.18 -20.54 10.12
C ILE A 87 -14.67 -19.12 10.37
N SER A 88 -13.91 -18.33 11.13
CA SER A 88 -14.24 -16.95 11.46
C SER A 88 -14.22 -16.06 10.22
N LEU A 89 -13.16 -16.18 9.40
CA LEU A 89 -13.01 -15.44 8.15
C LEU A 89 -14.10 -15.85 7.13
N ARG A 90 -14.40 -17.15 7.02
CA ARG A 90 -15.47 -17.66 6.18
C ARG A 90 -16.84 -17.06 6.60
N SER A 91 -17.14 -17.06 7.89
CA SER A 91 -18.38 -16.48 8.44
C SER A 91 -18.48 -14.98 8.16
N PHE A 92 -17.38 -14.25 8.38
CA PHE A 92 -17.29 -12.82 8.11
C PHE A 92 -17.56 -12.51 6.62
N MET A 93 -16.84 -13.17 5.69
CA MET A 93 -17.01 -12.96 4.25
C MET A 93 -18.43 -13.27 3.79
N ARG A 94 -19.00 -14.41 4.23
CA ARG A 94 -20.38 -14.78 3.92
C ARG A 94 -21.39 -13.73 4.37
N ASN A 95 -21.26 -13.23 5.60
CA ASN A 95 -22.19 -12.24 6.15
C ASN A 95 -22.02 -10.89 5.46
N THR A 96 -20.78 -10.45 5.19
CA THR A 96 -20.50 -9.21 4.45
C THR A 96 -21.13 -9.23 3.05
N VAL A 97 -20.88 -10.28 2.28
CA VAL A 97 -21.47 -10.46 0.94
C VAL A 97 -23.00 -10.47 1.03
N ARG A 98 -23.57 -11.20 1.99
CA ARG A 98 -25.03 -11.25 2.18
C ARG A 98 -25.60 -9.87 2.47
N VAL A 99 -25.01 -9.10 3.38
CA VAL A 99 -25.48 -7.75 3.74
C VAL A 99 -25.43 -6.82 2.53
N ILE A 100 -24.28 -6.73 1.84
CA ILE A 100 -24.11 -5.85 0.69
C ILE A 100 -25.13 -6.16 -0.41
N PHE A 101 -25.23 -7.41 -0.82
CA PHE A 101 -26.16 -7.79 -1.88
C PHE A 101 -27.63 -7.69 -1.47
N THR A 102 -27.96 -7.89 -0.19
CA THR A 102 -29.33 -7.67 0.30
C THR A 102 -29.69 -6.19 0.25
N LEU A 103 -28.79 -5.29 0.64
CA LEU A 103 -29.01 -3.85 0.54
C LEU A 103 -29.22 -3.41 -0.91
N LEU A 104 -28.38 -3.89 -1.84
CA LEU A 104 -28.55 -3.62 -3.28
C LEU A 104 -29.89 -4.14 -3.81
N LEU A 105 -30.28 -5.34 -3.42
CA LEU A 105 -31.57 -5.93 -3.84
C LEU A 105 -32.76 -5.10 -3.34
N VAL A 106 -32.71 -4.66 -2.07
CA VAL A 106 -33.76 -3.80 -1.49
C VAL A 106 -33.86 -2.48 -2.25
N LEU A 107 -32.71 -1.84 -2.55
CA LEU A 107 -32.71 -0.59 -3.35
C LEU A 107 -33.32 -0.77 -4.72
N ILE A 108 -33.02 -1.87 -5.44
CA ILE A 108 -33.59 -2.17 -6.75
C ILE A 108 -35.12 -2.38 -6.64
N VAL A 109 -35.57 -3.16 -5.67
CA VAL A 109 -37.01 -3.45 -5.45
C VAL A 109 -37.77 -2.17 -5.13
N VAL A 110 -37.23 -1.33 -4.20
CA VAL A 110 -37.88 -0.06 -3.82
C VAL A 110 -37.94 0.92 -5.01
N SER A 111 -36.86 0.99 -5.81
CA SER A 111 -36.84 1.78 -7.04
C SER A 111 -37.87 1.33 -8.06
N THR A 112 -38.07 0.02 -8.20
CA THR A 112 -39.09 -0.58 -9.13
C THR A 112 -40.51 -0.19 -8.75
N LEU A 113 -40.77 0.00 -7.46
CA LEU A 113 -42.08 0.47 -6.96
C LEU A 113 -42.33 1.96 -7.24
N GLY A 114 -41.33 2.69 -7.80
CA GLY A 114 -41.42 4.12 -8.12
C GLY A 114 -41.03 5.05 -7.00
N VAL A 115 -40.48 4.53 -5.91
CA VAL A 115 -39.93 5.36 -4.82
C VAL A 115 -38.59 5.98 -5.25
N ASN A 116 -38.44 7.26 -5.04
CA ASN A 116 -37.19 7.94 -5.35
C ASN A 116 -36.07 7.52 -4.37
N VAL A 117 -35.14 6.72 -4.86
CA VAL A 117 -34.01 6.20 -4.09
C VAL A 117 -32.72 7.05 -4.22
N THR A 118 -32.78 8.19 -4.90
CA THR A 118 -31.59 9.05 -5.18
C THR A 118 -30.87 9.48 -3.90
N SER A 119 -31.62 9.88 -2.88
CA SER A 119 -31.03 10.26 -1.59
C SER A 119 -30.38 9.08 -0.88
N LEU A 120 -30.97 7.89 -0.94
CA LEU A 120 -30.40 6.67 -0.40
C LEU A 120 -29.11 6.28 -1.14
N ILE A 121 -29.12 6.36 -2.47
CA ILE A 121 -27.94 6.12 -3.29
C ILE A 121 -26.83 7.10 -2.93
N ALA A 122 -27.13 8.39 -2.71
CA ALA A 122 -26.15 9.39 -2.29
C ALA A 122 -25.52 9.04 -0.93
N VAL A 123 -26.32 8.64 0.05
CA VAL A 123 -25.82 8.20 1.38
C VAL A 123 -24.95 6.94 1.26
N PHE A 124 -25.40 5.94 0.50
CA PHE A 124 -24.59 4.73 0.28
C PHE A 124 -23.29 5.01 -0.47
N SER A 125 -23.31 5.93 -1.44
CA SER A 125 -22.11 6.35 -2.16
C SER A 125 -21.10 7.04 -1.22
N ALA A 126 -21.56 7.94 -0.35
CA ALA A 126 -20.73 8.57 0.66
C ALA A 126 -20.14 7.55 1.65
N ALA A 127 -20.95 6.61 2.13
CA ALA A 127 -20.51 5.53 3.00
C ALA A 127 -19.46 4.62 2.31
N THR A 128 -19.68 4.28 1.04
CA THR A 128 -18.76 3.47 0.24
C THR A 128 -17.43 4.18 0.03
N LEU A 129 -17.47 5.50 -0.22
CA LEU A 129 -16.24 6.32 -0.32
C LEU A 129 -15.47 6.34 0.99
N ALA A 130 -16.16 6.53 2.13
CA ALA A 130 -15.54 6.51 3.45
C ALA A 130 -14.87 5.17 3.77
N ILE A 131 -15.54 4.04 3.47
CA ILE A 131 -15.00 2.69 3.61
C ILE A 131 -13.81 2.49 2.68
N GLY A 132 -13.92 2.93 1.42
CA GLY A 132 -12.83 2.85 0.43
C GLY A 132 -11.57 3.58 0.90
N MET A 133 -11.73 4.80 1.44
CA MET A 133 -10.61 5.55 2.02
C MET A 133 -10.01 4.84 3.24
N ALA A 134 -10.83 4.27 4.11
CA ALA A 134 -10.35 3.52 5.28
C ALA A 134 -9.57 2.25 4.89
N LEU A 135 -9.92 1.61 3.77
CA LEU A 135 -9.26 0.40 3.26
C LEU A 135 -8.13 0.68 2.26
N SER A 136 -7.88 1.95 1.91
CA SER A 136 -6.93 2.31 0.85
C SER A 136 -5.51 1.78 1.11
N GLY A 137 -5.03 1.83 2.36
CA GLY A 137 -3.72 1.29 2.74
C GLY A 137 -3.60 -0.23 2.51
N THR A 138 -4.67 -0.97 2.76
CA THR A 138 -4.71 -2.42 2.48
C THR A 138 -4.69 -2.68 0.97
N ALA A 139 -5.46 -1.91 0.20
CA ALA A 139 -5.47 -2.01 -1.26
C ALA A 139 -4.10 -1.65 -1.87
N GLN A 140 -3.41 -0.63 -1.33
CA GLN A 140 -2.05 -0.26 -1.74
C GLN A 140 -1.05 -1.39 -1.48
N ASN A 141 -1.13 -2.04 -0.32
CA ASN A 141 -0.26 -3.18 -0.01
C ASN A 141 -0.52 -4.37 -0.93
N PHE A 142 -1.77 -4.65 -1.26
CA PHE A 142 -2.12 -5.66 -2.25
C PHE A 142 -1.52 -5.33 -3.62
N ALA A 143 -1.73 -4.10 -4.11
CA ALA A 143 -1.18 -3.65 -5.38
C ALA A 143 0.37 -3.70 -5.38
N GLY A 144 1.01 -3.27 -4.29
CA GLY A 144 2.46 -3.39 -4.10
C GLY A 144 2.93 -4.84 -4.20
N GLY A 145 2.22 -5.78 -3.56
CA GLY A 145 2.53 -7.21 -3.67
C GLY A 145 2.43 -7.74 -5.10
N VAL A 146 1.39 -7.34 -5.84
CA VAL A 146 1.23 -7.71 -7.26
C VAL A 146 2.39 -7.13 -8.11
N ILE A 147 2.77 -5.87 -7.90
CA ILE A 147 3.89 -5.22 -8.60
C ILE A 147 5.20 -5.98 -8.33
N ILE A 148 5.48 -6.31 -7.05
CA ILE A 148 6.68 -7.07 -6.69
C ILE A 148 6.72 -8.42 -7.40
N LEU A 149 5.61 -9.14 -7.45
CA LEU A 149 5.53 -10.45 -8.11
C LEU A 149 5.66 -10.39 -9.64
N LEU A 150 5.19 -9.30 -10.26
CA LEU A 150 5.27 -9.10 -11.71
C LEU A 150 6.65 -8.59 -12.14
N MET A 151 7.14 -7.53 -11.50
CA MET A 151 8.40 -6.88 -11.87
C MET A 151 9.63 -7.57 -11.28
N LYS A 152 9.46 -8.31 -10.18
CA LYS A 152 10.49 -9.09 -9.49
C LYS A 152 11.77 -8.30 -9.18
N PRO A 153 11.69 -7.14 -8.52
CA PRO A 153 12.88 -6.42 -8.10
C PRO A 153 13.75 -7.24 -7.14
N TYR A 154 13.15 -8.21 -6.48
CA TYR A 154 13.79 -9.26 -5.70
C TYR A 154 12.97 -10.56 -5.74
N ARG A 155 13.54 -11.65 -5.34
CA ARG A 155 12.94 -12.98 -5.29
C ARG A 155 13.07 -13.56 -3.88
N VAL A 156 12.30 -14.60 -3.59
CA VAL A 156 12.50 -15.40 -2.38
C VAL A 156 13.91 -16.02 -2.42
N GLY A 157 14.65 -15.84 -1.34
CA GLY A 157 16.06 -16.23 -1.21
C GLY A 157 17.04 -15.07 -1.39
N ASP A 158 16.66 -13.95 -1.98
CA ASP A 158 17.54 -12.79 -2.14
C ASP A 158 17.79 -12.10 -0.78
N TYR A 159 19.02 -11.64 -0.56
CA TYR A 159 19.36 -10.74 0.52
C TYR A 159 19.17 -9.30 0.06
N ILE A 160 18.27 -8.59 0.72
CA ILE A 160 17.89 -7.21 0.37
C ILE A 160 18.04 -6.27 1.55
N SER A 161 18.18 -4.98 1.25
CA SER A 161 17.99 -3.90 2.22
C SER A 161 16.90 -2.96 1.70
N ALA A 162 15.89 -2.74 2.53
CA ALA A 162 14.76 -1.85 2.22
C ALA A 162 14.17 -1.30 3.52
N GLN A 163 13.74 -0.03 3.53
CA GLN A 163 13.14 0.62 4.69
C GLN A 163 14.02 0.55 5.96
N GLY A 164 15.35 0.62 5.80
CA GLY A 164 16.30 0.53 6.91
C GLY A 164 16.44 -0.87 7.53
N GLN A 165 15.81 -1.88 6.93
CA GLN A 165 15.90 -3.27 7.34
C GLN A 165 16.65 -4.09 6.29
N SER A 166 17.50 -5.02 6.74
CA SER A 166 18.26 -5.90 5.85
C SER A 166 18.05 -7.36 6.24
N GLY A 167 17.87 -8.23 5.25
CA GLY A 167 17.67 -9.65 5.49
C GLY A 167 17.38 -10.44 4.23
N THR A 168 17.35 -11.76 4.38
CA THR A 168 16.98 -12.67 3.30
C THR A 168 15.46 -12.75 3.16
N VAL A 169 14.95 -12.57 1.96
CA VAL A 169 13.53 -12.69 1.64
C VAL A 169 13.11 -14.13 1.82
N ARG A 170 12.26 -14.38 2.82
CA ARG A 170 11.72 -15.72 3.12
C ARG A 170 10.44 -15.98 2.33
N GLU A 171 9.56 -14.99 2.24
CA GLU A 171 8.22 -15.16 1.67
C GLU A 171 7.66 -13.82 1.21
N ILE A 172 6.97 -13.81 0.07
CA ILE A 172 6.19 -12.66 -0.41
C ILE A 172 4.71 -13.00 -0.24
N LYS A 173 4.08 -12.39 0.76
CA LYS A 173 2.66 -12.55 1.06
C LYS A 173 1.81 -11.52 0.31
N LEU A 174 0.51 -11.65 0.42
CA LEU A 174 -0.45 -10.79 -0.28
C LEU A 174 -0.30 -9.31 0.08
N PHE A 175 -0.03 -9.00 1.35
CA PHE A 175 0.06 -7.63 1.88
C PHE A 175 1.43 -7.26 2.43
N SER A 176 2.33 -8.21 2.62
CA SER A 176 3.64 -8.01 3.22
C SER A 176 4.68 -8.95 2.65
N THR A 177 5.92 -8.50 2.59
CA THR A 177 7.10 -9.33 2.37
C THR A 177 7.72 -9.68 3.72
N VAL A 178 8.12 -10.92 3.90
CA VAL A 178 8.75 -11.43 5.11
C VAL A 178 10.24 -11.62 4.84
N ILE A 179 11.07 -10.97 5.62
CA ILE A 179 12.52 -11.15 5.59
C ILE A 179 13.02 -11.75 6.90
N THR A 180 14.15 -12.45 6.83
CA THR A 180 14.86 -12.96 8.01
C THR A 180 16.23 -12.29 8.06
N THR A 181 16.54 -11.62 9.17
CA THR A 181 17.82 -10.95 9.39
C THR A 181 18.94 -11.96 9.68
N ALA A 182 20.20 -11.50 9.66
CA ALA A 182 21.36 -12.35 9.95
C ALA A 182 21.37 -12.92 11.38
N ASP A 183 20.72 -12.22 12.33
CA ASP A 183 20.52 -12.64 13.73
C ASP A 183 19.20 -13.43 13.93
N ASN A 184 18.59 -13.90 12.83
CA ASN A 184 17.41 -14.75 12.79
C ASN A 184 16.11 -14.09 13.28
N GLN A 185 16.00 -12.76 13.21
CA GLN A 185 14.73 -12.09 13.45
C GLN A 185 13.86 -12.16 12.20
N THR A 186 12.56 -12.32 12.39
CA THR A 186 11.58 -12.29 11.29
C THR A 186 10.91 -10.93 11.24
N ILE A 187 11.07 -10.22 10.12
CA ILE A 187 10.51 -8.88 9.90
C ILE A 187 9.43 -8.95 8.82
N TYR A 188 8.27 -8.35 9.10
CA TYR A 188 7.17 -8.21 8.17
C TYR A 188 7.13 -6.78 7.65
N ILE A 189 7.41 -6.59 6.38
CA ILE A 189 7.42 -5.26 5.75
C ILE A 189 6.19 -5.15 4.83
N PRO A 190 5.35 -4.13 4.98
CA PRO A 190 4.21 -3.90 4.09
C PRO A 190 4.67 -3.77 2.63
N ASN A 191 4.01 -4.46 1.71
CA ASN A 191 4.43 -4.50 0.30
C ASN A 191 4.48 -3.13 -0.35
N ASN A 192 3.51 -2.24 -0.04
CA ASN A 192 3.51 -0.89 -0.58
C ASN A 192 4.74 -0.11 -0.16
N SER A 193 5.19 -0.27 1.08
CA SER A 193 6.38 0.41 1.60
C SER A 193 7.66 -0.03 0.87
N ILE A 194 7.75 -1.30 0.46
CA ILE A 194 8.88 -1.79 -0.34
C ILE A 194 8.73 -1.36 -1.80
N ALA A 195 7.55 -1.55 -2.40
CA ALA A 195 7.32 -1.27 -3.83
C ALA A 195 7.57 0.19 -4.22
N THR A 196 7.47 1.12 -3.27
CA THR A 196 7.69 2.56 -3.48
C THR A 196 9.03 3.08 -2.95
N ALA A 197 9.85 2.21 -2.35
CA ALA A 197 11.13 2.58 -1.77
C ALA A 197 12.33 2.22 -2.67
N ILE A 198 13.51 2.72 -2.28
CA ILE A 198 14.77 2.23 -2.80
C ILE A 198 15.01 0.84 -2.21
N ILE A 199 15.38 -0.10 -3.07
CA ILE A 199 15.69 -1.48 -2.71
C ILE A 199 17.13 -1.76 -3.12
N ASP A 200 17.98 -2.07 -2.16
CA ASP A 200 19.29 -2.62 -2.45
C ASP A 200 19.18 -4.15 -2.48
N ASN A 201 19.29 -4.72 -3.67
CA ASN A 201 19.32 -6.18 -3.83
C ASN A 201 20.77 -6.63 -4.02
N PHE A 202 21.29 -7.31 -3.01
CA PHE A 202 22.66 -7.81 -2.98
C PHE A 202 22.84 -9.17 -3.65
N SER A 203 21.74 -9.83 -4.04
CA SER A 203 21.77 -11.19 -4.62
C SER A 203 21.53 -11.24 -6.12
N THR A 204 21.07 -10.12 -6.72
CA THR A 204 20.80 -10.08 -8.17
C THR A 204 22.06 -10.23 -9.01
N SER A 205 23.20 -9.68 -8.56
CA SER A 205 24.49 -9.81 -9.23
C SER A 205 25.28 -10.97 -8.66
N ASP A 206 25.93 -11.77 -9.51
CA ASP A 206 26.74 -12.91 -9.10
C ASP A 206 28.00 -12.49 -8.37
N THR A 207 28.46 -11.28 -8.62
CA THR A 207 29.69 -10.71 -8.05
C THR A 207 29.42 -9.44 -7.27
N ARG A 208 30.24 -9.22 -6.25
CA ARG A 208 30.17 -8.04 -5.39
C ARG A 208 31.55 -7.49 -5.12
N ARG A 209 31.69 -6.15 -5.03
CA ARG A 209 32.94 -5.51 -4.69
C ARG A 209 33.07 -5.41 -3.17
N VAL A 210 34.19 -5.89 -2.65
CA VAL A 210 34.60 -5.71 -1.25
C VAL A 210 35.52 -4.51 -1.19
N ASP A 211 35.25 -3.59 -0.28
CA ASP A 211 36.01 -2.37 -0.08
C ASP A 211 36.61 -2.40 1.35
N TRP A 212 37.92 -2.20 1.47
CA TRP A 212 38.62 -2.03 2.74
C TRP A 212 39.20 -0.65 2.81
N THR A 213 39.28 -0.10 4.02
CA THR A 213 40.05 1.12 4.34
C THR A 213 41.12 0.75 5.30
N ILE A 214 42.39 0.95 4.90
CA ILE A 214 43.58 0.57 5.65
C ILE A 214 44.35 1.85 5.91
N GLY A 215 44.47 2.27 7.19
CA GLY A 215 45.26 3.43 7.60
C GLY A 215 46.70 3.02 7.87
N ILE A 216 47.65 3.64 7.20
CA ILE A 216 49.10 3.45 7.43
C ILE A 216 49.71 4.73 7.99
N SER A 217 50.90 4.63 8.63
CA SER A 217 51.59 5.78 9.19
C SER A 217 52.11 6.71 8.09
N TYR A 218 52.20 8.03 8.37
CA TYR A 218 52.73 9.03 7.42
C TYR A 218 54.19 8.79 7.02
N GLY A 219 54.96 8.06 7.81
CA GLY A 219 56.33 7.70 7.50
C GLY A 219 56.49 6.43 6.66
N ASP A 220 55.39 5.69 6.40
CA ASP A 220 55.44 4.44 5.66
C ASP A 220 55.51 4.68 4.15
N ASP A 221 56.12 3.75 3.41
CA ASP A 221 56.14 3.75 1.97
C ASP A 221 54.79 3.30 1.41
N VAL A 222 54.06 4.22 0.79
CA VAL A 222 52.73 3.98 0.19
C VAL A 222 52.79 2.94 -0.94
N ASP A 223 53.86 2.91 -1.72
CA ASP A 223 53.99 1.97 -2.84
C ASP A 223 54.33 0.56 -2.35
N ALA A 224 55.14 0.45 -1.30
CA ALA A 224 55.40 -0.81 -0.60
C ALA A 224 54.10 -1.35 0.05
N ALA A 225 53.30 -0.48 0.70
CA ALA A 225 52.05 -0.83 1.29
C ALA A 225 51.02 -1.31 0.24
N ARG A 226 50.95 -0.58 -0.88
CA ARG A 226 50.09 -0.97 -2.02
C ARG A 226 50.48 -2.33 -2.56
N ALA A 227 51.76 -2.58 -2.81
CA ALA A 227 52.24 -3.85 -3.32
C ALA A 227 51.95 -5.01 -2.33
N ALA A 228 52.13 -4.77 -1.03
CA ALA A 228 51.82 -5.76 0.01
C ALA A 228 50.33 -6.13 0.07
N ILE A 229 49.45 -5.13 0.03
CA ILE A 229 48.01 -5.34 0.02
C ILE A 229 47.57 -6.11 -1.22
N LEU A 230 48.05 -5.71 -2.40
CA LEU A 230 47.75 -6.42 -3.67
C LEU A 230 48.22 -7.87 -3.65
N ALA A 231 49.38 -8.15 -3.07
CA ALA A 231 49.92 -9.50 -2.92
C ALA A 231 49.03 -10.37 -2.00
N ILE A 232 48.52 -9.79 -0.90
CA ILE A 232 47.62 -10.49 0.03
C ILE A 232 46.28 -10.81 -0.69
N LEU A 233 45.74 -9.84 -1.45
CA LEU A 233 44.49 -10.05 -2.20
C LEU A 233 44.69 -11.08 -3.33
N ALA A 234 45.77 -11.05 -4.06
CA ALA A 234 46.10 -12.00 -5.13
C ALA A 234 46.32 -13.43 -4.64
N ALA A 235 46.71 -13.61 -3.37
CA ALA A 235 46.87 -14.92 -2.75
C ALA A 235 45.51 -15.57 -2.36
N ASP A 236 44.43 -14.82 -2.35
CA ASP A 236 43.09 -15.34 -2.05
C ASP A 236 42.38 -15.76 -3.37
N SER A 237 42.24 -17.06 -3.56
CA SER A 237 41.64 -17.63 -4.79
C SER A 237 40.18 -17.24 -5.05
N ARG A 238 39.48 -16.65 -4.05
CA ARG A 238 38.10 -16.15 -4.15
C ARG A 238 38.05 -14.75 -4.74
N VAL A 239 39.18 -14.03 -4.72
CA VAL A 239 39.31 -12.70 -5.33
C VAL A 239 39.41 -12.88 -6.84
N LEU A 240 38.56 -12.17 -7.58
CA LEU A 240 38.52 -12.25 -9.03
C LEU A 240 39.66 -11.45 -9.65
N GLY A 241 40.25 -11.98 -10.70
CA GLY A 241 41.32 -11.28 -11.45
C GLY A 241 40.79 -10.25 -12.45
N ASP A 242 39.51 -10.32 -12.79
CA ASP A 242 38.83 -9.37 -13.67
C ASP A 242 37.45 -9.02 -13.09
N PRO A 243 37.22 -7.74 -12.70
CA PRO A 243 38.21 -6.64 -12.64
C PRO A 243 39.29 -6.89 -11.59
N ALA A 244 40.54 -6.52 -11.92
CA ALA A 244 41.67 -6.72 -11.04
C ALA A 244 41.52 -5.89 -9.73
N PRO A 245 42.05 -6.39 -8.59
CA PRO A 245 42.10 -5.62 -7.36
C PRO A 245 42.91 -4.33 -7.54
N VAL A 246 42.45 -3.29 -6.84
CA VAL A 246 43.07 -1.96 -6.90
C VAL A 246 43.27 -1.38 -5.50
N VAL A 247 44.34 -0.59 -5.33
CA VAL A 247 44.67 0.11 -4.08
C VAL A 247 45.05 1.53 -4.40
N TRP A 248 44.38 2.49 -3.79
CA TRP A 248 44.63 3.92 -3.94
C TRP A 248 44.71 4.61 -2.60
N VAL A 249 45.42 5.76 -2.53
CA VAL A 249 45.31 6.69 -1.41
C VAL A 249 43.92 7.31 -1.49
N ALA A 250 43.13 7.10 -0.47
CA ALA A 250 41.74 7.60 -0.41
C ALA A 250 41.65 8.92 0.37
N ALA A 251 42.44 9.08 1.41
CA ALA A 251 42.45 10.28 2.24
C ALA A 251 43.78 10.43 3.01
N LEU A 252 44.13 11.67 3.30
CA LEU A 252 45.14 12.04 4.27
C LEU A 252 44.38 12.43 5.54
N ALA A 253 44.33 11.52 6.52
CA ALA A 253 43.62 11.72 7.77
C ALA A 253 44.50 12.30 8.87
N ASP A 254 43.94 12.66 10.03
CA ASP A 254 44.65 13.36 11.11
C ASP A 254 45.87 12.59 11.61
N SER A 255 45.86 11.27 11.59
CA SER A 255 46.96 10.43 12.10
C SER A 255 47.37 9.31 11.13
N SER A 256 46.79 9.21 9.94
CA SER A 256 47.04 8.13 9.00
C SER A 256 46.91 8.55 7.55
N VAL A 257 47.59 7.85 6.66
CA VAL A 257 47.32 7.85 5.23
C VAL A 257 46.37 6.67 4.95
N ASN A 258 45.13 6.96 4.57
CA ASN A 258 44.12 5.94 4.33
C ASN A 258 44.20 5.40 2.90
N LEU A 259 44.47 4.11 2.78
CA LEU A 259 44.45 3.38 1.53
C LEU A 259 43.06 2.70 1.34
N SER A 260 42.42 2.90 0.19
CA SER A 260 41.25 2.14 -0.19
C SER A 260 41.67 0.96 -1.05
N ALA A 261 41.49 -0.26 -0.56
CA ALA A 261 41.68 -1.49 -1.31
C ALA A 261 40.33 -2.00 -1.74
N ARG A 262 40.22 -2.40 -3.02
CA ARG A 262 38.97 -2.90 -3.61
C ARG A 262 39.24 -4.17 -4.40
N ALA A 263 38.36 -5.16 -4.20
CA ALA A 263 38.42 -6.40 -4.94
C ALA A 263 37.02 -6.93 -5.24
N TRP A 264 36.88 -7.61 -6.35
CA TRP A 264 35.64 -8.28 -6.72
C TRP A 264 35.68 -9.73 -6.31
N VAL A 265 34.56 -10.23 -5.79
CA VAL A 265 34.42 -11.61 -5.33
C VAL A 265 33.03 -12.14 -5.72
N LYS A 266 32.83 -13.45 -5.69
CA LYS A 266 31.48 -14.01 -5.77
C LYS A 266 30.66 -13.55 -4.57
N ASN A 267 29.38 -13.31 -4.78
CA ASN A 267 28.49 -12.79 -3.73
C ASN A 267 28.49 -13.66 -2.46
N ALA A 268 28.53 -14.98 -2.61
CA ALA A 268 28.58 -15.93 -1.50
C ALA A 268 29.82 -15.81 -0.63
N ASP A 269 30.95 -15.32 -1.19
CA ASP A 269 32.25 -15.22 -0.52
C ASP A 269 32.48 -13.84 0.13
N TYR A 270 31.56 -12.88 -0.07
CA TYR A 270 31.74 -11.48 0.29
C TYR A 270 32.20 -11.29 1.76
N TRP A 271 31.47 -11.82 2.70
CA TRP A 271 31.77 -11.62 4.12
C TRP A 271 32.99 -12.40 4.57
N ASN A 272 33.19 -13.62 4.08
CA ASN A 272 34.36 -14.41 4.43
C ASN A 272 35.64 -13.75 3.91
N VAL A 273 35.63 -13.28 2.66
CA VAL A 273 36.79 -12.56 2.08
C VAL A 273 37.00 -11.25 2.81
N PHE A 274 35.95 -10.50 3.16
CA PHE A 274 36.06 -9.25 3.88
C PHE A 274 36.77 -9.45 5.24
N PHE A 275 36.29 -10.35 6.07
CA PHE A 275 36.83 -10.55 7.42
C PHE A 275 38.20 -11.23 7.43
N GLU A 276 38.40 -12.25 6.62
CA GLU A 276 39.67 -12.97 6.58
C GLU A 276 40.80 -12.10 6.01
N ASN A 277 40.54 -11.27 5.03
CA ASN A 277 41.56 -10.36 4.52
C ASN A 277 41.83 -9.20 5.49
N ASN A 278 40.82 -8.70 6.25
CA ASN A 278 41.10 -7.79 7.37
C ASN A 278 42.09 -8.37 8.36
N GLU A 279 41.94 -9.64 8.73
CA GLU A 279 42.87 -10.32 9.64
C GLU A 279 44.26 -10.49 9.01
N LYS A 280 44.31 -10.84 7.70
CA LYS A 280 45.57 -10.96 6.97
C LYS A 280 46.31 -9.60 6.89
N PHE A 281 45.60 -8.51 6.60
CA PHE A 281 46.20 -7.16 6.62
C PHE A 281 46.78 -6.85 7.97
N TYR A 282 46.04 -7.06 9.03
CA TYR A 282 46.53 -6.80 10.40
C TYR A 282 47.78 -7.59 10.75
N LYS A 283 47.91 -8.87 10.35
CA LYS A 283 49.07 -9.73 10.65
C LYS A 283 50.24 -9.48 9.72
N GLN A 284 50.01 -9.34 8.41
CA GLN A 284 51.11 -9.40 7.43
C GLN A 284 51.68 -8.03 7.06
N LEU A 285 50.94 -6.92 7.20
CA LEU A 285 51.45 -5.61 6.84
C LEU A 285 52.56 -5.16 7.80
N PRO A 286 52.48 -5.35 9.15
CA PRO A 286 53.60 -5.03 10.05
C PRO A 286 54.86 -5.84 9.77
N GLU A 287 54.75 -7.11 9.35
CA GLU A 287 55.92 -7.93 8.98
C GLU A 287 56.67 -7.36 7.77
N LYS A 288 55.99 -6.53 6.95
CA LYS A 288 56.57 -5.83 5.80
C LYS A 288 56.99 -4.40 6.10
N GLY A 289 57.01 -4.01 7.40
CA GLY A 289 57.38 -2.70 7.83
C GLY A 289 56.32 -1.62 7.65
N ILE A 290 55.06 -1.99 7.38
CA ILE A 290 53.95 -1.06 7.29
C ILE A 290 53.26 -0.97 8.65
N ASN A 291 53.16 0.23 9.21
CA ASN A 291 52.68 0.45 10.57
C ASN A 291 51.25 0.99 10.60
N PHE A 292 50.47 0.50 11.55
CA PHE A 292 49.16 1.08 11.86
C PHE A 292 49.35 2.18 12.92
N PRO A 293 49.09 3.46 12.59
CA PRO A 293 49.38 4.55 13.51
C PRO A 293 48.35 4.56 14.66
N PHE A 294 48.86 4.84 15.87
CA PHE A 294 48.02 5.31 16.96
C PHE A 294 47.68 6.79 16.74
N PRO A 295 46.68 7.35 17.43
CA PRO A 295 46.45 8.80 17.40
C PRO A 295 47.71 9.57 17.67
N GLN A 296 48.08 10.51 16.77
CA GLN A 296 49.28 11.33 16.85
C GLN A 296 48.92 12.72 17.38
N MET A 297 49.83 13.33 18.17
CA MET A 297 49.68 14.67 18.70
C MET A 297 51.04 15.38 18.70
N ASP A 298 51.10 16.55 18.09
CA ASP A 298 52.26 17.42 18.18
C ASP A 298 52.21 18.25 19.46
N VAL A 299 53.22 18.05 20.33
CA VAL A 299 53.31 18.77 21.61
C VAL A 299 54.44 19.79 21.56
N HIS A 300 54.12 21.07 21.55
CA HIS A 300 55.09 22.15 21.66
C HIS A 300 55.33 22.52 23.13
N VAL A 301 56.44 22.05 23.71
CA VAL A 301 56.83 22.40 25.09
C VAL A 301 57.60 23.72 25.06
N LYS A 302 57.02 24.76 25.63
CA LYS A 302 57.77 26.01 25.90
C LYS A 302 58.45 25.91 27.28
N ASN A 303 59.81 25.81 27.31
CA ASN A 303 60.59 26.01 28.54
C ASN A 303 60.68 27.50 28.82
N ASN A 304 60.08 27.94 29.92
CA ASN A 304 60.26 29.32 30.44
C ASN A 304 61.63 29.48 31.12
#